data_55fe08a3135957bbb7ba105b043cd394
#
_entry.id   55fe08a3135957bbb7ba105b043cd394
#
_cell.length_a   1.000
_cell.length_b   1.000
_cell.length_c   1.000
_cell.angle_alpha   90.00
_cell.angle_beta   90.00
_cell.angle_gamma   90.00
#
_symmetry.space_group_name_H-M   'P 1'
#
loop_
_entity.id
_entity.type
_entity.pdbx_description
1 polymer ?
#
loop_
_entity_poly.entity_id
_entity_poly.type
_entity_poly.pdbx_seq_one_letter_code
_entity_poly.pdbx_strand_id
1 'polypeptide(L)'
;MEPFRLNFDRLEYWPRSRVASLSAAIVPDELQALVDALNAVISDLGLKPEDRNYRPHVTVVRNARSFVTERLTQRVQTEWSSFELMESVSAPGGVSYIPLKQ
;
A
#
# COMPACT_ATOMS: atom_id res chain seq x y z
N MET A 1 -17.55 -2.31 -3.91
CA MET A 1 -16.71 -1.53 -2.96
C MET A 1 -17.12 -0.07 -3.03
N GLU A 2 -17.31 0.56 -1.88
CA GLU A 2 -17.59 1.99 -1.83
C GLU A 2 -16.36 2.78 -2.29
N PRO A 3 -16.52 3.75 -3.20
CA PRO A 3 -15.39 4.59 -3.60
C PRO A 3 -14.86 5.39 -2.42
N PHE A 4 -13.56 5.62 -2.40
CA PHE A 4 -12.92 6.45 -1.39
C PHE A 4 -11.78 7.26 -2.00
N ARG A 5 -11.35 8.30 -1.28
CA ARG A 5 -10.26 9.16 -1.68
C ARG A 5 -9.08 8.99 -0.73
N LEU A 6 -7.88 8.91 -1.28
CA LEU A 6 -6.65 8.92 -0.54
C LEU A 6 -5.91 10.23 -0.79
N ASN A 7 -5.42 10.81 0.30
CA ASN A 7 -4.53 11.97 0.23
C ASN A 7 -3.14 11.54 0.63
N PHE A 8 -2.26 11.39 -0.34
CA PHE A 8 -0.85 11.10 -0.07
C PHE A 8 -0.18 12.42 0.33
N ASP A 9 0.25 12.50 1.57
CA ASP A 9 0.71 13.74 2.17
C ASP A 9 2.16 13.72 2.62
N ARG A 10 2.86 12.59 2.44
CA ARG A 10 4.26 12.47 2.83
C ARG A 10 5.05 11.54 1.94
N LEU A 11 6.36 11.81 1.89
CA LEU A 11 7.33 10.93 1.25
C LEU A 11 8.16 10.30 2.36
N GLU A 12 8.18 8.96 2.43
CA GLU A 12 8.87 8.21 3.45
C GLU A 12 9.98 7.34 2.86
N TYR A 13 11.08 7.20 3.61
CA TYR A 13 12.10 6.22 3.29
C TYR A 13 11.87 4.96 4.13
N TRP A 14 11.78 3.81 3.46
CA TRP A 14 11.60 2.51 4.10
C TRP A 14 12.91 1.74 4.06
N PRO A 15 13.62 1.63 5.21
CA PRO A 15 15.01 1.13 5.22
C PRO A 15 15.17 -0.31 4.78
N ARG A 16 14.24 -1.20 5.14
CA ARG A 16 14.36 -2.63 4.80
C ARG A 16 14.36 -2.85 3.30
N SER A 17 13.44 -2.24 2.60
CA SER A 17 13.30 -2.38 1.16
C SER A 17 14.08 -1.34 0.37
N ARG A 18 14.61 -0.31 1.05
CA ARG A 18 15.38 0.78 0.44
C ARG A 18 14.57 1.47 -0.65
N VAL A 19 13.34 1.80 -0.33
CA VAL A 19 12.44 2.48 -1.27
C VAL A 19 11.98 3.81 -0.71
N ALA A 20 11.68 4.75 -1.61
CA ALA A 20 10.94 5.94 -1.29
C ALA A 20 9.47 5.70 -1.66
N SER A 21 8.57 5.94 -0.71
CA SER A 21 7.15 5.70 -0.90
C SER A 21 6.33 6.92 -0.57
N LEU A 22 5.35 7.22 -1.42
CA LEU A 22 4.28 8.14 -1.05
C LEU A 22 3.35 7.42 -0.10
N SER A 23 2.99 8.06 1.01
CA SER A 23 2.07 7.46 1.98
C SER A 23 1.02 8.47 2.44
N ALA A 24 -0.09 7.93 2.93
CA ALA A 24 -1.19 8.70 3.47
C ALA A 24 -1.28 8.47 4.98
N ALA A 25 -1.31 9.54 5.75
CA ALA A 25 -1.43 9.46 7.20
C ALA A 25 -2.83 9.04 7.63
N ILE A 26 -3.84 9.43 6.85
CA ILE A 26 -5.25 9.17 7.17
C ILE A 26 -5.75 8.05 6.27
N VAL A 27 -6.27 6.99 6.90
CA VAL A 27 -6.89 5.87 6.21
C VAL A 27 -8.40 6.11 6.20
N PRO A 28 -9.04 6.26 5.02
CA PRO A 28 -10.50 6.42 4.97
C PRO A 28 -11.23 5.21 5.57
N ASP A 29 -12.39 5.43 6.16
CA ASP A 29 -13.16 4.36 6.80
C ASP A 29 -13.50 3.24 5.81
N GLU A 30 -13.81 3.58 4.57
CA GLU A 30 -14.13 2.60 3.52
C GLU A 30 -12.92 1.70 3.23
N LEU A 31 -11.73 2.26 3.21
CA LEU A 31 -10.50 1.49 2.99
C LEU A 31 -10.20 0.62 4.22
N GLN A 32 -10.35 1.16 5.42
CA GLN A 32 -10.13 0.38 6.64
C GLN A 32 -11.11 -0.81 6.72
N ALA A 33 -12.36 -0.60 6.34
CA ALA A 33 -13.35 -1.66 6.29
C ALA A 33 -12.95 -2.76 5.31
N LEU A 34 -12.43 -2.39 4.14
CA LEU A 34 -11.92 -3.36 3.16
C LEU A 34 -10.74 -4.16 3.73
N VAL A 35 -9.79 -3.49 4.36
CA VAL A 35 -8.61 -4.15 4.96
C VAL A 35 -9.05 -5.10 6.06
N ASP A 36 -9.99 -4.69 6.90
CA ASP A 36 -10.50 -5.53 7.99
C ASP A 36 -11.20 -6.78 7.43
N ALA A 37 -11.98 -6.61 6.36
CA ALA A 37 -12.66 -7.74 5.70
C ALA A 37 -11.63 -8.71 5.08
N LEU A 38 -10.58 -8.21 4.45
CA LEU A 38 -9.52 -9.05 3.90
C LEU A 38 -8.75 -9.78 5.00
N ASN A 39 -8.47 -9.13 6.11
CA ASN A 39 -7.81 -9.76 7.26
C ASN A 39 -8.67 -10.87 7.87
N ALA A 40 -10.00 -10.69 7.91
CA ALA A 40 -10.91 -11.73 8.37
C ALA A 40 -10.85 -12.97 7.47
N VAL A 41 -10.82 -12.77 6.14
CA VAL A 41 -10.69 -13.88 5.18
C VAL A 41 -9.35 -14.59 5.38
N ILE A 42 -8.26 -13.85 5.53
CA ILE A 42 -6.93 -14.42 5.76
C ILE A 42 -6.93 -15.28 7.03
N SER A 43 -7.54 -14.78 8.09
CA SER A 43 -7.67 -15.51 9.36
C SER A 43 -8.50 -16.79 9.20
N ASP A 44 -9.60 -16.72 8.48
CA ASP A 44 -10.46 -17.88 8.23
C ASP A 44 -9.77 -18.97 7.42
N LEU A 45 -8.79 -18.58 6.61
CA LEU A 45 -7.98 -19.53 5.85
C LEU A 45 -6.84 -20.15 6.69
N GLY A 46 -6.74 -19.81 7.96
CA GLY A 46 -5.71 -20.32 8.86
C GLY A 46 -4.38 -19.59 8.70
N LEU A 47 -4.34 -18.50 7.98
CA LEU A 47 -3.14 -17.69 7.82
C LEU A 47 -3.14 -16.55 8.85
N LYS A 48 -1.95 -16.07 9.17
CA LYS A 48 -1.82 -14.98 10.13
C LYS A 48 -1.94 -13.65 9.40
N PRO A 49 -2.94 -12.80 9.70
CA PRO A 49 -3.02 -11.49 9.10
C PRO A 49 -1.92 -10.57 9.64
N GLU A 50 -1.64 -9.51 8.90
CA GLU A 50 -0.71 -8.47 9.32
C GLU A 50 -1.27 -7.76 10.54
N ASP A 51 -0.50 -7.69 11.63
CA ASP A 51 -0.94 -7.07 12.88
C ASP A 51 -0.54 -5.60 13.02
N ARG A 52 0.19 -5.05 12.05
CA ARG A 52 0.50 -3.63 12.01
C ARG A 52 -0.66 -2.85 11.41
N ASN A 53 -0.79 -1.59 11.82
CA ASN A 53 -1.76 -0.70 11.22
C ASN A 53 -1.51 -0.58 9.72
N TYR A 54 -2.58 -0.67 8.95
CA TYR A 54 -2.47 -0.54 7.50
C TYR A 54 -2.04 0.88 7.12
N ARG A 55 -1.05 0.97 6.22
CA ARG A 55 -0.54 2.25 5.72
C ARG A 55 -0.59 2.25 4.20
N PRO A 56 -1.56 2.98 3.61
CA PRO A 56 -1.63 3.10 2.15
C PRO A 56 -0.36 3.75 1.62
N HIS A 57 0.24 3.15 0.61
CA HIS A 57 1.48 3.68 0.06
C HIS A 57 1.67 3.27 -1.40
N VAL A 58 2.46 4.06 -2.10
CA VAL A 58 2.91 3.78 -3.46
C VAL A 58 4.42 3.96 -3.50
N THR A 59 5.14 2.91 -3.90
CA THR A 59 6.58 2.99 -4.09
C THR A 59 6.89 3.83 -5.33
N VAL A 60 7.67 4.89 -5.16
CA VAL A 60 8.00 5.79 -6.27
C VAL A 60 9.47 5.69 -6.68
N VAL A 61 10.36 5.26 -5.80
CA VAL A 61 11.78 5.07 -6.13
C VAL A 61 12.29 3.79 -5.47
N ARG A 62 12.95 2.93 -6.24
CA ARG A 62 13.64 1.75 -5.75
C ARG A 62 15.13 2.05 -5.60
N ASN A 63 15.81 1.34 -4.69
CA ASN A 63 17.22 1.57 -4.37
C ASN A 63 17.48 3.03 -4.00
N ALA A 64 16.58 3.59 -3.21
CA ALA A 64 16.68 4.97 -2.77
C ALA A 64 17.79 5.13 -1.72
N ARG A 65 18.41 6.31 -1.70
CA ARG A 65 19.28 6.70 -0.60
C ARG A 65 18.42 7.10 0.59
N SER A 66 18.93 6.88 1.80
CA SER A 66 18.19 7.26 3.01
C SER A 66 17.94 8.76 3.06
N PHE A 67 16.76 9.12 3.56
CA PHE A 67 16.37 10.51 3.77
C PHE A 67 15.36 10.56 4.93
N VAL A 68 15.14 11.75 5.45
CA VAL A 68 14.17 11.97 6.51
C VAL A 68 12.79 12.15 5.86
N THR A 69 11.77 11.53 6.46
CA THR A 69 10.38 11.67 6.01
C THR A 69 10.00 13.14 5.87
N GLU A 70 9.43 13.48 4.73
CA GLU A 70 9.01 14.84 4.43
C GLU A 70 7.51 14.91 4.20
N ARG A 71 6.87 15.94 4.74
CA ARG A 71 5.50 16.26 4.37
C ARG A 71 5.51 16.96 3.03
N LEU A 72 4.57 16.57 2.17
CA LEU A 72 4.41 17.22 0.88
C LEU A 72 3.78 18.59 1.06
N THR A 73 4.32 19.60 0.37
CA THR A 73 3.72 20.93 0.35
C THR A 73 2.40 20.93 -0.39
N GLN A 74 2.23 19.99 -1.31
CA GLN A 74 1.01 19.83 -2.09
C GLN A 74 0.63 18.34 -2.07
N ARG A 75 -0.56 18.03 -1.54
CA ARG A 75 -1.04 16.65 -1.44
C ARG A 75 -1.34 16.08 -2.81
N VAL A 76 -1.10 14.78 -2.94
CA VAL A 76 -1.52 14.02 -4.12
C VAL A 76 -2.83 13.32 -3.77
N GLN A 77 -3.94 13.78 -4.35
CA GLN A 77 -5.25 13.20 -4.09
C GLN A 77 -5.62 12.21 -5.19
N THR A 78 -6.07 11.02 -4.78
CA THR A 78 -6.49 9.97 -5.70
C THR A 78 -7.84 9.43 -5.28
N GLU A 79 -8.63 8.94 -6.26
CA GLU A 79 -9.90 8.30 -6.01
C GLU A 79 -9.82 6.83 -6.42
N TRP A 80 -10.33 5.95 -5.56
CA TRP A 80 -10.27 4.51 -5.75
C TRP A 80 -11.68 3.91 -5.66
N SER A 81 -12.00 3.02 -6.60
CA SER A 81 -13.32 2.37 -6.65
C SER A 81 -13.24 0.85 -6.80
N SER A 82 -12.03 0.30 -6.99
CA SER A 82 -11.85 -1.14 -7.15
C SER A 82 -10.48 -1.56 -6.63
N PHE A 83 -10.32 -2.86 -6.42
CA PHE A 83 -9.04 -3.45 -6.08
C PHE A 83 -8.85 -4.77 -6.81
N GLU A 84 -7.60 -5.20 -6.93
CA GLU A 84 -7.25 -6.49 -7.49
C GLU A 84 -6.25 -7.19 -6.58
N LEU A 85 -6.40 -8.50 -6.47
CA LEU A 85 -5.39 -9.34 -5.82
C LEU A 85 -4.36 -9.75 -6.87
N MET A 86 -3.10 -9.46 -6.59
CA MET A 86 -2.00 -9.73 -7.52
C MET A 86 -0.95 -10.62 -6.88
N GLU A 87 -0.35 -11.46 -7.71
CA GLU A 87 0.83 -12.23 -7.33
C GLU A 87 2.07 -11.39 -7.62
N SER A 88 2.96 -11.30 -6.63
CA SER A 88 4.25 -10.65 -6.78
C SER A 88 5.28 -11.69 -7.22
N VAL A 89 5.84 -11.52 -8.41
CA VAL A 89 6.82 -12.46 -8.98
C VAL A 89 8.16 -11.77 -9.08
N SER A 90 9.16 -12.33 -8.40
CA SER A 90 10.53 -11.82 -8.45
C SER A 90 11.27 -12.41 -9.64
N ALA A 91 12.00 -11.58 -10.36
CA ALA A 91 12.80 -11.97 -11.51
C ALA A 91 14.10 -11.16 -11.51
N PRO A 92 15.14 -11.59 -12.27
CA PRO A 92 16.41 -10.87 -12.28
C PRO A 92 16.33 -9.39 -12.64
N GLY A 93 15.33 -9.00 -13.42
CA GLY A 93 15.13 -7.60 -13.80
C GLY A 93 14.25 -6.79 -12.84
N GLY A 94 13.76 -7.38 -11.74
CA GLY A 94 12.88 -6.72 -10.79
C GLY A 94 11.67 -7.56 -10.42
N VAL A 95 10.60 -6.88 -9.99
CA VAL A 95 9.36 -7.52 -9.55
C VAL A 95 8.24 -7.23 -10.55
N SER A 96 7.50 -8.27 -10.93
CA SER A 96 6.30 -8.14 -11.75
C SER A 96 5.07 -8.47 -10.91
N TYR A 97 3.96 -7.80 -11.18
CA TYR A 97 2.70 -8.07 -10.52
C TYR A 97 1.71 -8.63 -11.55
N ILE A 98 1.19 -9.81 -11.26
CA ILE A 98 0.29 -10.53 -12.17
C ILE A 98 -1.07 -10.65 -11.50
N PRO A 99 -2.17 -10.17 -12.15
CA PRO A 99 -3.50 -10.34 -11.58
C PRO A 99 -3.84 -11.81 -11.42
N LEU A 100 -4.39 -12.17 -10.25
CA LEU A 100 -4.87 -13.52 -10.02
C LEU A 100 -6.24 -13.67 -10.68
N LYS A 101 -6.38 -14.67 -11.53
CA LYS A 101 -7.67 -14.98 -12.14
C LYS A 101 -8.49 -15.84 -11.19
N GLN A 102 -9.76 -15.52 -11.13
CA GLN A 102 -10.73 -16.33 -10.39
C GLN A 102 -11.14 -17.56 -11.19
#